data_6ec630e2b4cbda2d694d1256aadcce4b
#
_entry.id   6ec630e2b4cbda2d694d1256aadcce4b
#
_cell.length_a   1.000
_cell.length_b   1.000
_cell.length_c   1.000
_cell.angle_alpha   90.00
_cell.angle_beta   90.00
_cell.angle_gamma   90.00
#
_symmetry.space_group_name_H-M   'P 1'
#
loop_
_entity.id
_entity.type
_entity.pdbx_description
1 polymer ?
#
loop_
_entity_poly.entity_id
_entity_poly.type
_entity_poly.pdbx_seq_one_letter_code
_entity_poly.pdbx_strand_id
1 'polypeptide(L)'
;MTKFLLNTKFLVYLSLSLFISYTQAALIIVKPNAKNNFFNIYEALEIANEGDVIRLTAGEFNIEKVLVIKKDNLRLEGAGRKATILSIDHSKFPPLVNQSNNFTLQDLAMQLDEQELSKFSKRAFKNVSFERFNFEKRSSQIRKRYVNW
;
A
#
# COMPACT_ATOMS: atom_id res chain seq x y z
N MET A 1 7.98 -7.91 63.79
CA MET A 1 7.36 -6.91 62.87
C MET A 1 8.40 -6.54 61.82
N THR A 2 8.40 -7.23 60.70
CA THR A 2 9.32 -6.97 59.58
C THR A 2 8.64 -5.97 58.65
N LYS A 3 9.14 -4.72 58.63
CA LYS A 3 8.66 -3.68 57.73
C LYS A 3 9.11 -4.04 56.29
N PHE A 4 8.20 -4.43 55.46
CA PHE A 4 8.40 -4.52 54.01
C PHE A 4 8.52 -3.08 53.47
N LEU A 5 9.75 -2.60 53.33
CA LEU A 5 10.04 -1.41 52.55
C LEU A 5 9.86 -1.77 51.06
N LEU A 6 8.65 -1.61 50.57
CA LEU A 6 8.39 -1.73 49.16
C LEU A 6 9.18 -0.67 48.42
N ASN A 7 10.21 -1.10 47.69
CA ASN A 7 11.16 -0.22 47.03
C ASN A 7 10.43 0.62 45.98
N THR A 8 10.23 1.91 46.22
CA THR A 8 9.54 2.84 45.33
C THR A 8 10.09 2.85 43.92
N LYS A 9 11.37 2.53 43.75
CA LYS A 9 12.01 2.34 42.43
C LYS A 9 11.42 1.15 41.66
N PHE A 10 11.11 0.08 42.35
CA PHE A 10 10.50 -1.12 41.72
C PHE A 10 9.07 -0.83 41.20
N LEU A 11 8.29 -0.06 41.96
CA LEU A 11 6.94 0.37 41.52
C LEU A 11 7.00 1.28 40.31
N VAL A 12 8.01 2.17 40.21
CA VAL A 12 8.19 3.04 39.04
C VAL A 12 8.57 2.23 37.81
N TYR A 13 9.44 1.23 37.92
CA TYR A 13 9.79 0.36 36.79
C TYR A 13 8.60 -0.52 36.36
N LEU A 14 7.80 -1.00 37.30
CA LEU A 14 6.61 -1.79 37.01
C LEU A 14 5.52 -0.94 36.30
N SER A 15 5.35 0.32 36.68
CA SER A 15 4.40 1.22 36.02
C SER A 15 4.86 1.63 34.62
N LEU A 16 6.15 1.78 34.38
CA LEU A 16 6.71 2.15 33.08
C LEU A 16 6.59 1.00 32.05
N SER A 17 6.61 -0.26 32.48
CA SER A 17 6.45 -1.42 31.60
C SER A 17 5.02 -1.63 31.08
N LEU A 18 4.01 -1.01 31.69
CA LEU A 18 2.60 -1.13 31.30
C LEU A 18 2.20 -0.22 30.13
N PHE A 19 3.08 0.70 29.69
CA PHE A 19 2.82 1.62 28.57
C PHE A 19 3.43 1.18 27.24
N ILE A 20 3.85 -0.07 27.10
CA ILE A 20 4.24 -0.60 25.79
C ILE A 20 2.95 -0.85 25.00
N SER A 21 2.47 0.18 24.33
CA SER A 21 1.41 0.05 23.34
C SER A 21 1.97 -0.75 22.15
N TYR A 22 1.61 -2.02 22.05
CA TYR A 22 1.86 -2.81 20.86
C TYR A 22 0.93 -2.26 19.76
N THR A 23 1.45 -1.41 18.89
CA THR A 23 0.76 -1.10 17.64
C THR A 23 0.83 -2.34 16.77
N GLN A 24 -0.25 -3.10 16.74
CA GLN A 24 -0.35 -4.25 15.85
C GLN A 24 -0.72 -3.74 14.46
N ALA A 25 0.10 -4.09 13.46
CA ALA A 25 -0.20 -3.78 12.07
C ALA A 25 -1.53 -4.44 11.66
N ALA A 26 -2.46 -3.66 11.16
CA ALA A 26 -3.73 -4.17 10.65
C ALA A 26 -3.57 -4.69 9.21
N LEU A 27 -4.40 -5.68 8.86
CA LEU A 27 -4.50 -6.19 7.50
C LEU A 27 -5.81 -5.72 6.88
N ILE A 28 -5.71 -4.86 5.87
CA ILE A 28 -6.85 -4.32 5.11
C ILE A 28 -6.93 -5.08 3.79
N ILE A 29 -8.04 -5.79 3.53
CA ILE A 29 -8.21 -6.57 2.31
C ILE A 29 -9.04 -5.77 1.30
N VAL A 30 -8.52 -5.62 0.09
CA VAL A 30 -9.14 -4.91 -1.02
C VAL A 30 -9.39 -5.87 -2.19
N LYS A 31 -10.59 -5.82 -2.76
CA LYS A 31 -10.97 -6.62 -3.94
C LYS A 31 -11.14 -5.73 -5.16
N PRO A 32 -10.84 -6.22 -6.37
CA PRO A 32 -11.13 -5.47 -7.59
C PRO A 32 -12.65 -5.29 -7.75
N ASN A 33 -13.08 -4.14 -8.25
CA ASN A 33 -14.50 -3.80 -8.48
C ASN A 33 -15.41 -4.00 -7.26
N ALA A 34 -14.90 -3.75 -6.07
CA ALA A 34 -15.66 -3.91 -4.83
C ALA A 34 -16.92 -3.01 -4.85
N LYS A 35 -18.08 -3.66 -5.02
CA LYS A 35 -19.40 -3.07 -4.75
C LYS A 35 -19.84 -3.63 -3.40
N ASN A 36 -20.26 -2.75 -2.49
CA ASN A 36 -20.81 -3.08 -1.16
C ASN A 36 -19.84 -3.81 -0.21
N ASN A 37 -19.51 -3.19 0.91
CA ASN A 37 -18.77 -3.70 2.06
C ASN A 37 -17.28 -4.03 1.92
N PHE A 38 -16.64 -3.72 0.80
CA PHE A 38 -15.19 -3.81 0.66
C PHE A 38 -14.63 -2.43 0.30
N PHE A 39 -13.50 -2.09 0.91
CA PHE A 39 -12.78 -0.88 0.59
C PHE A 39 -12.24 -0.95 -0.84
N ASN A 40 -12.35 0.15 -1.57
CA ASN A 40 -11.53 0.34 -2.75
C ASN A 40 -10.11 0.73 -2.31
N ILE A 41 -9.15 0.70 -3.23
CA ILE A 41 -7.74 0.97 -2.91
C ILE A 41 -7.51 2.37 -2.30
N TYR A 42 -8.30 3.37 -2.70
CA TYR A 42 -8.19 4.75 -2.20
C TYR A 42 -8.68 4.85 -0.76
N GLU A 43 -9.84 4.27 -0.47
CA GLU A 43 -10.39 4.20 0.88
C GLU A 43 -9.46 3.42 1.83
N ALA A 44 -8.89 2.30 1.35
CA ALA A 44 -7.92 1.53 2.12
C ALA A 44 -6.68 2.36 2.47
N LEU A 45 -6.18 3.17 1.53
CA LEU A 45 -5.04 4.08 1.77
C LEU A 45 -5.38 5.21 2.75
N GLU A 46 -6.64 5.66 2.79
CA GLU A 46 -7.07 6.71 3.72
C GLU A 46 -7.21 6.20 5.15
N ILE A 47 -7.79 5.01 5.35
CA ILE A 47 -8.03 4.43 6.68
C ILE A 47 -6.82 3.74 7.28
N ALA A 48 -5.83 3.34 6.47
CA ALA A 48 -4.63 2.68 6.93
C ALA A 48 -3.86 3.55 7.92
N ASN A 49 -3.29 2.91 8.92
CA ASN A 49 -2.36 3.49 9.87
C ASN A 49 -0.91 3.16 9.49
N GLU A 50 0.02 3.77 10.18
CA GLU A 50 1.45 3.45 10.05
C GLU A 50 1.71 1.97 10.34
N GLY A 51 2.50 1.33 9.48
CA GLY A 51 2.85 -0.08 9.60
C GLY A 51 1.80 -1.07 9.08
N ASP A 52 0.63 -0.61 8.67
CA ASP A 52 -0.43 -1.50 8.18
C ASP A 52 -0.07 -2.17 6.83
N VAL A 53 -0.77 -3.27 6.55
CA VAL A 53 -0.69 -4.00 5.29
C VAL A 53 -2.01 -3.91 4.55
N ILE A 54 -1.98 -3.32 3.34
CA ILE A 54 -3.10 -3.33 2.40
C ILE A 54 -2.88 -4.49 1.44
N ARG A 55 -3.73 -5.52 1.51
CA ARG A 55 -3.64 -6.70 0.65
C ARG A 55 -4.68 -6.64 -0.46
N LEU A 56 -4.19 -6.59 -1.69
CA LEU A 56 -5.00 -6.68 -2.89
C LEU A 56 -5.19 -8.16 -3.25
N THR A 57 -6.42 -8.59 -3.43
CA THR A 57 -6.70 -9.94 -3.94
C THR A 57 -6.29 -10.08 -5.40
N ALA A 58 -6.35 -11.31 -5.94
CA ALA A 58 -6.14 -11.52 -7.35
C ALA A 58 -7.17 -10.75 -8.18
N GLY A 59 -6.72 -10.15 -9.28
CA GLY A 59 -7.54 -9.40 -10.22
C GLY A 59 -6.87 -8.14 -10.74
N GLU A 60 -7.58 -7.41 -11.61
CA GLU A 60 -7.16 -6.14 -12.18
C GLU A 60 -7.81 -4.99 -11.43
N PHE A 61 -6.99 -4.06 -10.96
CA PHE A 61 -7.39 -2.84 -10.26
C PHE A 61 -7.18 -1.65 -11.17
N ASN A 62 -8.27 -1.03 -11.63
CA ASN A 62 -8.20 0.18 -12.46
C ASN A 62 -7.86 1.37 -11.59
N ILE A 63 -6.73 2.00 -11.87
CA ILE A 63 -6.23 3.17 -11.14
C ILE A 63 -6.56 4.42 -11.95
N GLU A 64 -7.60 5.11 -11.53
CA GLU A 64 -8.14 6.29 -12.21
C GLU A 64 -7.61 7.62 -11.65
N LYS A 65 -6.99 7.57 -10.48
CA LYS A 65 -6.43 8.73 -9.77
C LYS A 65 -5.06 8.37 -9.21
N VAL A 66 -4.26 9.37 -8.90
CA VAL A 66 -2.98 9.19 -8.21
C VAL A 66 -3.18 8.47 -6.88
N LEU A 67 -2.42 7.40 -6.66
CA LEU A 67 -2.31 6.77 -5.34
C LEU A 67 -1.35 7.62 -4.48
N VAL A 68 -1.86 8.27 -3.46
CA VAL A 68 -1.06 9.10 -2.55
C VAL A 68 -0.80 8.34 -1.26
N ILE A 69 0.47 8.01 -1.01
CA ILE A 69 0.90 7.29 0.19
C ILE A 69 1.37 8.32 1.21
N LYS A 70 0.71 8.37 2.36
CA LYS A 70 0.99 9.36 3.43
C LYS A 70 1.46 8.73 4.73
N LYS A 71 1.28 7.42 4.90
CA LYS A 71 1.57 6.71 6.15
C LYS A 71 2.89 5.97 6.04
N ASP A 72 3.73 6.12 7.04
CA ASP A 72 5.04 5.48 7.10
C ASP A 72 4.92 3.95 7.26
N ASN A 73 5.92 3.23 6.78
CA ASN A 73 6.02 1.77 6.92
C ASN A 73 4.83 0.99 6.34
N LEU A 74 4.02 1.61 5.46
CA LEU A 74 2.88 0.98 4.83
C LEU A 74 3.34 -0.02 3.75
N ARG A 75 2.64 -1.15 3.65
CA ARG A 75 2.86 -2.15 2.61
C ARG A 75 1.61 -2.34 1.77
N LEU A 76 1.75 -2.28 0.45
CA LEU A 76 0.74 -2.68 -0.52
C LEU A 76 1.16 -4.01 -1.15
N GLU A 77 0.43 -5.07 -0.85
CA GLU A 77 0.76 -6.45 -1.20
C GLU A 77 -0.30 -7.04 -2.12
N GLY A 78 0.11 -7.64 -3.23
CA GLY A 78 -0.78 -8.36 -4.13
C GLY A 78 -0.77 -9.88 -3.87
N ALA A 79 -1.61 -10.61 -4.59
CA ALA A 79 -1.64 -12.08 -4.56
C ALA A 79 -0.56 -12.72 -5.47
N GLY A 80 0.27 -11.94 -6.11
CA GLY A 80 1.33 -12.36 -7.00
C GLY A 80 1.42 -11.48 -8.26
N ARG A 81 2.62 -11.38 -8.86
CA ARG A 81 2.90 -10.51 -10.03
C ARG A 81 2.01 -10.77 -11.24
N LYS A 82 1.54 -12.00 -11.43
CA LYS A 82 0.62 -12.39 -12.51
C LYS A 82 -0.84 -12.40 -12.06
N ALA A 83 -1.08 -12.36 -10.76
CA ALA A 83 -2.41 -12.47 -10.18
C ALA A 83 -3.03 -11.12 -9.85
N THR A 84 -2.22 -10.14 -9.44
CA THR A 84 -2.69 -8.79 -9.08
C THR A 84 -2.04 -7.76 -9.98
N ILE A 85 -2.86 -7.02 -10.72
CA ILE A 85 -2.41 -6.04 -11.70
C ILE A 85 -3.03 -4.68 -11.37
N LEU A 86 -2.20 -3.66 -11.19
CA LEU A 86 -2.63 -2.27 -11.15
C LEU A 86 -2.59 -1.70 -12.57
N SER A 87 -3.75 -1.53 -13.17
CA SER A 87 -3.91 -0.99 -14.53
C SER A 87 -4.10 0.52 -14.46
N ILE A 88 -3.16 1.28 -15.03
CA ILE A 88 -3.16 2.74 -14.98
C ILE A 88 -3.56 3.27 -16.35
N ASP A 89 -4.67 4.01 -16.37
CA ASP A 89 -5.28 4.45 -17.64
C ASP A 89 -4.94 5.91 -18.02
N HIS A 90 -4.18 6.62 -17.21
CA HIS A 90 -4.01 8.05 -17.40
C HIS A 90 -2.59 8.50 -17.69
N SER A 91 -2.42 9.14 -18.86
CA SER A 91 -1.18 9.77 -19.31
C SER A 91 -0.87 11.12 -18.63
N LYS A 92 -1.70 11.60 -17.71
CA LYS A 92 -1.60 12.99 -17.22
C LYS A 92 -0.92 13.17 -15.87
N PHE A 93 -0.77 12.12 -15.07
CA PHE A 93 -0.20 12.20 -13.71
C PHE A 93 0.53 10.92 -13.30
N PRO A 94 1.45 11.02 -12.34
CA PRO A 94 2.15 9.85 -11.85
C PRO A 94 1.14 8.87 -11.21
N PRO A 95 1.30 7.56 -11.43
CA PRO A 95 0.38 6.55 -10.89
C PRO A 95 0.37 6.50 -9.37
N LEU A 96 1.50 6.86 -8.78
CA LEU A 96 1.73 6.83 -7.34
C LEU A 96 2.62 8.00 -6.95
N VAL A 97 2.28 8.64 -5.83
CA VAL A 97 3.11 9.65 -5.17
C VAL A 97 3.34 9.21 -3.73
N ASN A 98 4.58 8.90 -3.41
CA ASN A 98 4.95 8.55 -2.05
C ASN A 98 5.43 9.78 -1.28
N GLN A 99 4.70 10.12 -0.21
CA GLN A 99 5.01 11.18 0.74
C GLN A 99 5.50 10.65 2.08
N SER A 100 5.58 9.33 2.21
CA SER A 100 5.95 8.62 3.44
C SER A 100 7.37 8.05 3.38
N ASN A 101 7.80 7.48 4.49
CA ASN A 101 9.03 6.70 4.57
C ASN A 101 8.71 5.21 4.52
N ASN A 102 9.62 4.40 3.92
CA ASN A 102 9.55 2.93 3.92
C ASN A 102 8.25 2.33 3.35
N PHE A 103 7.72 2.90 2.28
CA PHE A 103 6.61 2.27 1.56
C PHE A 103 7.09 1.09 0.72
N THR A 104 6.36 -0.03 0.76
CA THR A 104 6.69 -1.25 0.01
C THR A 104 5.56 -1.65 -0.92
N LEU A 105 5.90 -1.90 -2.19
CA LEU A 105 5.06 -2.57 -3.18
C LEU A 105 5.55 -4.00 -3.34
N GLN A 106 4.67 -4.98 -3.11
CA GLN A 106 5.04 -6.38 -3.07
C GLN A 106 4.04 -7.27 -3.82
N ASP A 107 4.53 -8.31 -4.49
CA ASP A 107 3.75 -9.38 -5.12
C ASP A 107 2.63 -8.91 -6.06
N LEU A 108 2.89 -7.86 -6.84
CA LEU A 108 1.95 -7.33 -7.83
C LEU A 108 2.67 -6.81 -9.08
N ALA A 109 1.91 -6.57 -10.14
CA ALA A 109 2.39 -5.88 -11.32
C ALA A 109 1.67 -4.55 -11.53
N MET A 110 2.34 -3.59 -12.14
CA MET A 110 1.78 -2.32 -12.56
C MET A 110 1.87 -2.21 -14.08
N GLN A 111 0.74 -2.06 -14.73
CA GLN A 111 0.66 -1.86 -16.19
C GLN A 111 0.61 -0.37 -16.51
N LEU A 112 1.59 0.08 -17.28
CA LEU A 112 1.76 1.46 -17.72
C LEU A 112 2.00 1.51 -19.23
N ASP A 113 1.64 2.61 -19.87
CA ASP A 113 2.07 2.89 -21.22
C ASP A 113 3.59 3.19 -21.24
N GLU A 114 4.29 2.78 -22.29
CA GLU A 114 5.75 2.89 -22.40
C GLU A 114 6.27 4.34 -22.30
N GLN A 115 5.49 5.29 -22.80
CA GLN A 115 5.81 6.72 -22.72
C GLN A 115 5.74 7.26 -21.29
N GLU A 116 4.92 6.65 -20.45
CA GLU A 116 4.72 7.01 -19.06
C GLU A 116 5.85 6.52 -18.18
N LEU A 117 6.31 5.29 -18.41
CA LEU A 117 7.38 4.67 -17.63
C LEU A 117 8.67 5.52 -17.66
N SER A 118 8.97 6.13 -18.81
CA SER A 118 10.14 6.99 -18.96
C SER A 118 10.03 8.32 -18.22
N LYS A 119 8.80 8.87 -18.10
CA LYS A 119 8.52 10.16 -17.47
C LYS A 119 8.49 10.09 -15.94
N PHE A 120 8.02 8.97 -15.40
CA PHE A 120 7.74 8.85 -13.96
C PHE A 120 8.84 8.19 -13.13
N SER A 121 9.90 7.67 -13.75
CA SER A 121 10.81 6.69 -13.14
C SER A 121 11.59 7.15 -11.91
N LYS A 122 11.81 8.44 -11.68
CA LYS A 122 12.68 8.87 -10.56
C LYS A 122 11.99 9.65 -9.43
N ARG A 123 10.97 10.44 -9.73
CA ARG A 123 10.30 11.30 -8.71
C ARG A 123 9.09 10.65 -8.06
N ALA A 124 8.32 9.89 -8.83
CA ALA A 124 7.10 9.28 -8.37
C ALA A 124 7.34 8.14 -7.34
N PHE A 125 8.47 7.46 -7.46
CA PHE A 125 8.81 6.31 -6.64
C PHE A 125 9.92 6.58 -5.62
N LYS A 126 10.04 7.82 -5.16
CA LYS A 126 10.99 8.15 -4.09
C LYS A 126 10.61 7.41 -2.81
N ASN A 127 11.58 6.79 -2.14
CA ASN A 127 11.40 6.00 -0.91
C ASN A 127 10.42 4.83 -1.05
N VAL A 128 10.28 4.26 -2.25
CA VAL A 128 9.47 3.06 -2.51
C VAL A 128 10.38 1.85 -2.64
N SER A 129 10.13 0.82 -1.86
CA SER A 129 10.75 -0.50 -2.00
C SER A 129 9.88 -1.38 -2.90
N PHE A 130 10.52 -2.12 -3.81
CA PHE A 130 9.84 -3.03 -4.72
C PHE A 130 10.29 -4.47 -4.43
N GLU A 131 9.34 -5.32 -4.01
CA GLU A 131 9.60 -6.71 -3.71
C GLU A 131 8.72 -7.60 -4.60
N ARG A 132 9.35 -8.52 -5.37
CA ARG A 132 8.62 -9.39 -6.31
C ARG A 132 7.58 -8.61 -7.13
N PHE A 133 8.02 -7.47 -7.66
CA PHE A 133 7.24 -6.50 -8.40
C PHE A 133 7.62 -6.54 -9.88
N ASN A 134 6.70 -6.18 -10.78
CA ASN A 134 6.95 -6.07 -12.20
C ASN A 134 6.26 -4.84 -12.80
N PHE A 135 6.94 -4.14 -13.71
CA PHE A 135 6.32 -3.18 -14.61
C PHE A 135 5.99 -3.92 -15.91
N GLU A 136 4.73 -3.93 -16.30
CA GLU A 136 4.27 -4.54 -17.53
C GLU A 136 3.87 -3.46 -18.55
N LYS A 137 4.22 -3.71 -19.80
CA LYS A 137 3.78 -2.89 -20.90
C LYS A 137 2.30 -3.19 -21.19
N ARG A 138 1.47 -2.16 -21.20
CA ARG A 138 0.07 -2.31 -21.62
C ARG A 138 0.03 -2.67 -23.10
N SER A 139 -0.51 -3.82 -23.45
CA SER A 139 -0.67 -4.25 -24.85
C SER A 139 -1.66 -3.32 -25.56
N SER A 140 -1.24 -2.72 -26.68
CA SER A 140 -2.07 -1.86 -27.52
C SER A 140 -3.32 -2.57 -28.12
N GLN A 141 -3.39 -3.88 -28.02
CA GLN A 141 -4.53 -4.69 -28.47
C GLN A 141 -5.79 -4.47 -27.62
N ILE A 142 -5.66 -4.07 -26.35
CA ILE A 142 -6.82 -3.87 -25.47
C ILE A 142 -7.53 -2.54 -25.82
N ARG A 143 -6.83 -1.55 -26.36
CA ARG A 143 -7.40 -0.25 -26.74
C ARG A 143 -8.50 -0.34 -27.81
N LYS A 144 -8.50 -1.38 -28.67
CA LYS A 144 -9.47 -1.55 -29.74
C LYS A 144 -10.85 -2.04 -29.29
N ARG A 145 -10.99 -2.55 -28.06
CA ARG A 145 -12.24 -3.13 -27.56
C ARG A 145 -13.24 -2.10 -26.99
N TYR A 146 -12.81 -0.89 -26.69
CA TYR A 146 -13.64 0.13 -26.05
C TYR A 146 -14.01 1.32 -26.96
N VAL A 147 -13.65 1.30 -28.24
CA VAL A 147 -13.91 2.43 -29.18
C VAL A 147 -15.06 2.14 -30.13
N ASN A 148 -15.69 0.98 -30.05
CA ASN A 148 -16.83 0.62 -30.90
C ASN A 148 -18.13 0.52 -30.09
N TRP A 149 -18.61 1.68 -29.60
CA TRP A 149 -20.03 1.89 -29.24
C TRP A 149 -20.49 3.21 -29.78
#